data_6ddaab552147793f14e7552d8a9c4c1b
#
_entry.id   6ddaab552147793f14e7552d8a9c4c1b
#
_cell.length_a   1.000
_cell.length_b   1.000
_cell.length_c   1.000
_cell.angle_alpha   90.00
_cell.angle_beta   90.00
_cell.angle_gamma   90.00
#
_symmetry.space_group_name_H-M   'P 1'
#
loop_
_entity.id
_entity.type
_entity.pdbx_description
1 polymer ?
#
loop_
_entity_poly.entity_id
_entity_poly.type
_entity_poly.pdbx_seq_one_letter_code
_entity_poly.pdbx_strand_id
1 'polypeptide(L)'
;MRVRSPCARHTLGLLLALLTAPVGAVQPDALQPTAVQPNFVLLLADDWGFTDVGAYGGEMPTPNLDELAARGTRFSNFHVAASCAPTRAMLMTGVDNHRNGVGNMPETIPLSHEGQPGYLGVLDTSVVTVASLLQDSGYNTYVAGKWHLGQEPHNLPPARGFQRSLIQADSGSDNWEMRPYLLLKPDVAWFKEGEPLHELPEDFYSSTFFVDTAIAQIAADRDSGKPFFSYVAFQANHIPVQAPEHFIENNRGKYDKGWHEIRQARRAEAIYRGLLPEDTAMTETPGTPDWESLSPADKAYQARRMEVYAGMAEAMDYEVGRLISYLKDIGEYDNTVFLFLSDNGPEASDPYAISSSRLWLDWQYDRSIDRLGGKGAYSIIGPGWASAAAGPLSTYKFYAGEGGLRVPLIIAGVPEVPPEQLVHSLAHVTDIAPTLLELAGIKPPAGQYQGREVEPMIGTSLLPVLQGKAEQTHGSDKPIGYELSGNAALFKGAFKLVKNLPPIGDGQWHLFNISQDPGETDDLQQQMPELFAEMQADYAAYATANRVLPMPEGYEPLQQVQINALVKGILPRLALPLLFVLLGIAGLVYLRRRKTAKARNTIH
;
A
#
# COMPACT_ATOMS: atom_id res chain seq x y z
N MET A 1 13.90 -112.13 15.59
CA MET A 1 13.37 -112.71 16.86
C MET A 1 13.05 -111.51 17.78
N ARG A 2 11.78 -111.22 17.96
CA ARG A 2 11.07 -110.87 19.20
C ARG A 2 11.94 -110.10 20.23
N VAL A 3 11.58 -108.96 20.84
CA VAL A 3 10.37 -108.72 21.64
C VAL A 3 10.32 -107.24 22.08
N ARG A 4 9.13 -106.54 21.87
CA ARG A 4 8.40 -105.63 22.74
C ARG A 4 9.03 -104.40 23.43
N SER A 5 8.35 -103.33 23.20
CA SER A 5 8.21 -102.07 23.97
C SER A 5 8.06 -102.23 25.48
N PRO A 6 8.22 -101.15 26.26
CA PRO A 6 7.09 -100.20 26.40
C PRO A 6 7.44 -98.73 26.56
N CYS A 7 6.41 -97.96 26.36
CA CYS A 7 6.11 -96.58 26.56
C CYS A 7 6.64 -95.95 27.85
N ALA A 8 7.24 -94.77 27.77
CA ALA A 8 7.27 -93.82 28.90
C ALA A 8 7.06 -92.36 28.34
N ARG A 9 5.97 -91.78 28.74
CA ARG A 9 5.60 -90.36 28.46
C ARG A 9 6.55 -89.46 29.28
N HIS A 10 7.23 -88.56 28.60
CA HIS A 10 7.88 -87.42 29.25
C HIS A 10 7.15 -86.14 28.78
N THR A 11 6.39 -85.53 29.70
CA THR A 11 5.80 -84.17 29.61
C THR A 11 6.94 -83.16 29.62
N LEU A 12 7.10 -82.48 28.50
CA LEU A 12 8.03 -81.34 28.37
C LEU A 12 7.29 -80.07 28.82
N GLY A 13 7.58 -79.61 30.04
CA GLY A 13 7.07 -78.29 30.53
C GLY A 13 7.83 -77.18 29.88
N LEU A 14 7.10 -76.36 29.07
CA LEU A 14 7.61 -75.16 28.49
C LEU A 14 7.58 -74.05 29.56
N LEU A 15 8.72 -73.65 30.09
CA LEU A 15 8.89 -72.46 30.92
C LEU A 15 8.86 -71.23 30.02
N LEU A 16 7.76 -70.48 30.06
CA LEU A 16 7.65 -69.16 29.45
C LEU A 16 8.32 -68.15 30.39
N ALA A 17 9.55 -67.72 30.08
CA ALA A 17 10.21 -66.64 30.77
C ALA A 17 9.64 -65.33 30.23
N LEU A 18 8.74 -64.68 30.95
CA LEU A 18 8.28 -63.28 30.71
C LEU A 18 9.45 -62.35 31.06
N LEU A 19 10.13 -61.86 30.02
CA LEU A 19 11.00 -60.69 30.10
C LEU A 19 10.13 -59.44 30.26
N THR A 20 9.91 -58.95 31.48
CA THR A 20 9.40 -57.62 31.77
C THR A 20 10.53 -56.62 31.54
N ALA A 21 10.58 -56.03 30.36
CA ALA A 21 11.36 -54.82 30.14
C ALA A 21 10.74 -53.67 30.99
N PRO A 22 11.53 -52.84 31.69
CA PRO A 22 10.99 -51.69 32.37
C PRO A 22 10.45 -50.73 31.29
N VAL A 23 9.15 -50.41 31.32
CA VAL A 23 8.57 -49.30 30.62
C VAL A 23 9.22 -48.04 31.21
N GLY A 24 10.20 -47.50 30.51
CA GLY A 24 10.74 -46.19 30.84
C GLY A 24 9.58 -45.19 30.84
N ALA A 25 9.32 -44.57 31.97
CA ALA A 25 8.41 -43.44 32.05
C ALA A 25 8.95 -42.40 31.09
N VAL A 26 8.20 -42.16 29.98
CA VAL A 26 8.37 -40.99 29.16
C VAL A 26 8.07 -39.81 30.08
N GLN A 27 9.13 -39.14 30.55
CA GLN A 27 8.95 -37.82 31.14
C GLN A 27 8.23 -36.96 30.08
N PRO A 28 7.12 -36.30 30.42
CA PRO A 28 6.57 -35.31 29.52
C PRO A 28 7.70 -34.32 29.26
N ASP A 29 8.05 -34.14 27.99
CA ASP A 29 8.93 -33.06 27.56
C ASP A 29 8.49 -31.82 28.33
N ALA A 30 9.40 -31.28 29.12
CA ALA A 30 9.19 -29.98 29.75
C ALA A 30 8.84 -29.07 28.59
N LEU A 31 7.59 -28.56 28.57
CA LEU A 31 7.14 -27.54 27.64
C LEU A 31 8.24 -26.50 27.61
N GLN A 32 9.00 -26.45 26.53
CA GLN A 32 9.84 -25.28 26.27
C GLN A 32 8.91 -24.09 26.44
N PRO A 33 9.31 -23.03 27.14
CA PRO A 33 8.49 -21.84 27.23
C PRO A 33 8.11 -21.50 25.80
N THR A 34 6.83 -21.56 25.48
CA THR A 34 6.30 -21.13 24.18
C THR A 34 6.80 -19.71 24.00
N ALA A 35 7.67 -19.48 23.00
CA ALA A 35 8.16 -18.15 22.71
C ALA A 35 6.93 -17.25 22.66
N VAL A 36 6.95 -16.16 23.43
CA VAL A 36 5.83 -15.22 23.47
C VAL A 36 5.67 -14.70 22.05
N GLN A 37 4.48 -14.93 21.47
CA GLN A 37 4.20 -14.44 20.11
C GLN A 37 4.24 -12.91 20.12
N PRO A 38 4.96 -12.26 19.20
CA PRO A 38 5.05 -10.79 19.18
C PRO A 38 3.74 -10.15 18.76
N ASN A 39 3.48 -8.98 19.26
CA ASN A 39 2.49 -8.07 18.67
C ASN A 39 3.04 -7.48 17.36
N PHE A 40 2.16 -7.10 16.45
CA PHE A 40 2.52 -6.41 15.22
C PHE A 40 1.79 -5.06 15.12
N VAL A 41 2.54 -4.01 14.82
CA VAL A 41 2.02 -2.70 14.44
C VAL A 41 2.54 -2.39 13.04
N LEU A 42 1.63 -2.36 12.08
CA LEU A 42 1.90 -2.01 10.69
C LEU A 42 1.43 -0.58 10.43
N LEU A 43 2.38 0.33 10.26
CA LEU A 43 2.16 1.76 9.98
C LEU A 43 2.33 1.98 8.47
N LEU A 44 1.28 2.35 7.79
CA LEU A 44 1.32 2.62 6.35
C LEU A 44 1.07 4.10 6.08
N ALA A 45 2.09 4.79 5.55
CA ALA A 45 1.97 6.12 4.99
C ALA A 45 1.36 6.06 3.57
N ASP A 46 0.82 7.18 3.11
CA ASP A 46 0.18 7.33 1.80
C ASP A 46 0.93 8.41 1.01
N ASP A 47 1.48 8.06 -0.15
CA ASP A 47 2.19 8.97 -1.05
C ASP A 47 3.51 9.56 -0.51
N TRP A 48 4.27 8.83 0.33
CA TRP A 48 5.58 9.28 0.80
C TRP A 48 6.70 8.85 -0.14
N GLY A 49 7.58 9.79 -0.48
CA GLY A 49 8.79 9.51 -1.24
C GLY A 49 9.87 8.79 -0.43
N PHE A 50 10.82 8.18 -1.14
CA PHE A 50 11.92 7.43 -0.54
C PHE A 50 12.71 8.24 0.50
N THR A 51 12.88 9.55 0.27
CA THR A 51 13.67 10.43 1.14
C THR A 51 12.81 11.31 2.04
N ASP A 52 11.54 11.00 2.28
CA ASP A 52 10.68 11.83 3.13
C ASP A 52 10.91 11.62 4.64
N VAL A 53 11.35 10.43 5.05
CA VAL A 53 11.67 10.13 6.45
C VAL A 53 13.05 10.68 6.82
N GLY A 54 13.23 11.25 8.01
CA GLY A 54 14.52 11.73 8.51
C GLY A 54 15.61 10.66 8.47
N ALA A 55 15.31 9.42 8.88
CA ALA A 55 16.22 8.28 8.78
C ALA A 55 16.62 7.92 7.35
N TYR A 56 15.92 8.44 6.32
CA TYR A 56 16.22 8.26 4.89
C TYR A 56 16.80 9.53 4.23
N GLY A 57 17.09 10.57 5.01
CA GLY A 57 17.72 11.79 4.54
C GLY A 57 16.76 12.96 4.34
N GLY A 58 15.51 12.84 4.76
CA GLY A 58 14.53 13.93 4.75
C GLY A 58 14.81 15.00 5.80
N GLU A 59 14.45 16.23 5.47
CA GLU A 59 14.52 17.37 6.40
C GLU A 59 13.23 17.53 7.22
N MET A 60 12.20 16.76 6.93
CA MET A 60 10.94 16.78 7.66
C MET A 60 11.12 16.16 9.05
N PRO A 61 10.52 16.76 10.11
CA PRO A 61 10.65 16.22 11.45
C PRO A 61 9.89 14.88 11.61
N THR A 62 10.63 13.77 11.71
CA THR A 62 10.09 12.44 11.95
C THR A 62 10.79 11.69 13.08
N PRO A 63 10.92 12.32 14.29
CA PRO A 63 11.74 11.77 15.37
C PRO A 63 11.28 10.39 15.87
N ASN A 64 9.99 10.07 15.80
CA ASN A 64 9.47 8.79 16.28
C ASN A 64 9.74 7.67 15.27
N LEU A 65 9.64 7.95 13.97
CA LEU A 65 10.06 7.01 12.92
C LEU A 65 11.58 6.83 12.91
N ASP A 66 12.34 7.90 13.18
CA ASP A 66 13.80 7.84 13.30
C ASP A 66 14.22 6.99 14.51
N GLU A 67 13.49 7.06 15.65
CA GLU A 67 13.69 6.16 16.81
C GLU A 67 13.44 4.70 16.42
N LEU A 68 12.37 4.40 15.68
CA LEU A 68 12.11 3.04 15.18
C LEU A 68 13.22 2.57 14.23
N ALA A 69 13.71 3.44 13.35
CA ALA A 69 14.81 3.13 12.44
C ALA A 69 16.11 2.84 13.20
N ALA A 70 16.42 3.61 14.23
CA ALA A 70 17.58 3.39 15.10
C ALA A 70 17.46 2.10 15.93
N ARG A 71 16.24 1.70 16.30
CA ARG A 71 15.98 0.45 17.03
C ARG A 71 16.01 -0.80 16.12
N GLY A 72 15.87 -0.65 14.82
CA GLY A 72 15.63 -1.76 13.89
C GLY A 72 16.46 -1.70 12.63
N THR A 73 15.84 -2.12 11.55
CA THR A 73 16.43 -2.26 10.21
C THR A 73 15.77 -1.32 9.23
N ARG A 74 16.59 -0.60 8.45
CA ARG A 74 16.17 0.14 7.27
C ARG A 74 16.49 -0.66 6.01
N PHE A 75 15.57 -0.67 5.05
CA PHE A 75 15.80 -1.26 3.74
C PHE A 75 16.03 -0.15 2.72
N SER A 76 17.17 -0.18 2.04
CA SER A 76 17.48 0.81 1.01
C SER A 76 16.91 0.45 -0.37
N ASN A 77 16.42 -0.78 -0.56
CA ASN A 77 16.02 -1.32 -1.85
C ASN A 77 14.67 -2.09 -1.74
N PHE A 78 13.67 -1.41 -1.15
CA PHE A 78 12.32 -1.96 -0.97
C PHE A 78 11.35 -1.34 -1.97
N HIS A 79 10.58 -2.20 -2.67
CA HIS A 79 9.69 -1.81 -3.75
C HIS A 79 8.24 -2.18 -3.48
N VAL A 80 7.35 -1.33 -3.95
CA VAL A 80 5.89 -1.46 -3.87
C VAL A 80 5.29 -1.25 -5.27
N ALA A 81 3.96 -1.23 -5.41
CA ALA A 81 3.34 -0.70 -6.62
C ALA A 81 3.40 0.83 -6.66
N ALA A 82 3.39 1.42 -7.86
CA ALA A 82 3.33 2.88 -8.01
C ALA A 82 1.93 3.44 -7.75
N SER A 83 1.11 2.76 -6.93
CA SER A 83 -0.23 3.23 -6.55
C SER A 83 -0.80 2.50 -5.34
N CYS A 84 -1.69 3.19 -4.61
CA CYS A 84 -2.21 2.80 -3.31
C CYS A 84 -2.90 1.43 -3.29
N ALA A 85 -4.00 1.22 -4.04
CA ALA A 85 -4.82 0.02 -3.94
C ALA A 85 -4.04 -1.27 -4.32
N PRO A 86 -3.26 -1.32 -5.41
CA PRO A 86 -2.41 -2.48 -5.74
C PRO A 86 -1.41 -2.81 -4.63
N THR A 87 -0.71 -1.81 -4.08
CA THR A 87 0.21 -2.03 -2.97
C THR A 87 -0.50 -2.58 -1.75
N ARG A 88 -1.62 -1.98 -1.33
CA ARG A 88 -2.40 -2.42 -0.16
C ARG A 88 -2.92 -3.85 -0.33
N ALA A 89 -3.34 -4.22 -1.54
CA ALA A 89 -3.75 -5.58 -1.86
C ALA A 89 -2.59 -6.58 -1.75
N MET A 90 -1.43 -6.26 -2.33
CA MET A 90 -0.21 -7.09 -2.22
C MET A 90 0.29 -7.18 -0.78
N LEU A 91 0.28 -6.08 -0.03
CA LEU A 91 0.68 -6.01 1.37
C LEU A 91 -0.15 -6.94 2.26
N MET A 92 -1.47 -6.92 2.07
CA MET A 92 -2.38 -7.73 2.86
C MET A 92 -2.39 -9.21 2.48
N THR A 93 -1.98 -9.58 1.26
CA THR A 93 -2.15 -10.93 0.75
C THR A 93 -0.84 -11.66 0.40
N GLY A 94 0.26 -10.94 0.18
CA GLY A 94 1.48 -11.53 -0.37
C GLY A 94 1.34 -12.04 -1.81
N VAL A 95 0.26 -11.66 -2.53
CA VAL A 95 -0.09 -12.12 -3.88
C VAL A 95 0.01 -10.96 -4.86
N ASP A 96 0.47 -11.23 -6.08
CA ASP A 96 0.58 -10.25 -7.18
C ASP A 96 -0.74 -9.48 -7.40
N ASN A 97 -0.64 -8.19 -7.73
CA ASN A 97 -1.78 -7.31 -7.90
C ASN A 97 -2.77 -7.80 -8.99
N HIS A 98 -2.31 -8.41 -10.07
CA HIS A 98 -3.16 -8.99 -11.12
C HIS A 98 -3.80 -10.34 -10.71
N ARG A 99 -3.30 -10.98 -9.65
CA ARG A 99 -3.85 -12.23 -9.12
C ARG A 99 -4.79 -11.99 -7.93
N ASN A 100 -4.63 -10.86 -7.23
CA ASN A 100 -5.46 -10.52 -6.08
C ASN A 100 -6.71 -9.67 -6.42
N GLY A 101 -6.92 -9.35 -7.72
CA GLY A 101 -8.08 -8.59 -8.21
C GLY A 101 -7.83 -7.09 -8.41
N VAL A 102 -6.67 -6.56 -7.98
CA VAL A 102 -6.37 -5.12 -7.98
C VAL A 102 -5.19 -4.83 -8.93
N GLY A 103 -5.26 -5.37 -10.16
CA GLY A 103 -4.27 -5.12 -11.22
C GLY A 103 -4.17 -3.65 -11.63
N ASN A 104 -5.18 -2.85 -11.27
CA ASN A 104 -5.16 -1.41 -11.43
C ASN A 104 -6.03 -0.76 -10.34
N MET A 105 -5.87 0.54 -10.09
CA MET A 105 -6.77 1.28 -9.21
C MET A 105 -8.20 1.26 -9.76
N PRO A 106 -9.23 1.12 -8.91
CA PRO A 106 -10.63 1.10 -9.36
C PRO A 106 -11.01 2.35 -10.17
N GLU A 107 -10.40 3.50 -9.85
CA GLU A 107 -10.64 4.77 -10.53
C GLU A 107 -10.04 4.82 -11.95
N THR A 108 -9.00 4.04 -12.21
CA THR A 108 -8.22 4.08 -13.48
C THR A 108 -8.44 2.86 -14.38
N ILE A 109 -9.22 1.85 -13.96
CA ILE A 109 -9.51 0.68 -14.79
C ILE A 109 -10.24 1.12 -16.07
N PRO A 110 -9.70 0.83 -17.28
CA PRO A 110 -10.41 1.11 -18.51
C PRO A 110 -11.68 0.25 -18.62
N LEU A 111 -12.72 0.78 -19.25
CA LEU A 111 -14.00 0.09 -19.39
C LEU A 111 -13.87 -1.29 -20.08
N SER A 112 -12.87 -1.46 -20.95
CA SER A 112 -12.56 -2.74 -21.61
C SER A 112 -11.98 -3.81 -20.69
N HIS A 113 -11.38 -3.41 -19.56
CA HIS A 113 -10.79 -4.31 -18.56
C HIS A 113 -11.74 -4.58 -17.40
N GLU A 114 -12.80 -3.80 -17.26
CA GLU A 114 -13.71 -3.88 -16.11
C GLU A 114 -14.31 -5.29 -15.98
N GLY A 115 -14.20 -5.85 -14.76
CA GLY A 115 -14.70 -7.20 -14.47
C GLY A 115 -13.88 -8.35 -15.05
N GLN A 116 -12.78 -8.06 -15.76
CA GLN A 116 -11.86 -9.11 -16.18
C GLN A 116 -11.09 -9.66 -14.99
N PRO A 117 -10.66 -10.94 -15.02
CA PRO A 117 -9.80 -11.47 -13.97
C PRO A 117 -8.58 -10.59 -13.73
N GLY A 118 -8.31 -10.26 -12.46
CA GLY A 118 -7.24 -9.34 -12.07
C GLY A 118 -7.61 -7.85 -12.12
N TYR A 119 -8.71 -7.45 -12.76
CA TYR A 119 -9.13 -6.05 -12.89
C TYR A 119 -10.51 -5.79 -12.25
N LEU A 120 -10.73 -6.37 -11.08
CA LEU A 120 -11.96 -6.14 -10.31
C LEU A 120 -11.95 -4.77 -9.63
N GLY A 121 -10.76 -4.20 -9.38
CA GLY A 121 -10.57 -2.97 -8.63
C GLY A 121 -10.86 -3.11 -7.13
N VAL A 122 -11.07 -4.34 -6.66
CA VAL A 122 -11.31 -4.71 -5.27
C VAL A 122 -10.62 -6.03 -4.96
N LEU A 123 -10.41 -6.32 -3.69
CA LEU A 123 -9.77 -7.55 -3.27
C LEU A 123 -10.61 -8.77 -3.63
N ASP A 124 -10.06 -9.66 -4.46
CA ASP A 124 -10.73 -10.88 -4.90
C ASP A 124 -10.99 -11.83 -3.70
N THR A 125 -12.03 -12.62 -3.81
CA THR A 125 -12.32 -13.67 -2.82
C THR A 125 -11.39 -14.87 -2.93
N SER A 126 -10.67 -15.03 -4.03
CA SER A 126 -9.64 -16.08 -4.23
C SER A 126 -8.37 -15.88 -3.39
N VAL A 127 -8.20 -14.73 -2.72
CA VAL A 127 -7.06 -14.48 -1.84
C VAL A 127 -7.44 -14.49 -0.37
N VAL A 128 -6.43 -14.75 0.47
CA VAL A 128 -6.54 -14.71 1.94
C VAL A 128 -5.63 -13.61 2.45
N THR A 129 -6.12 -12.80 3.38
CA THR A 129 -5.31 -11.75 4.00
C THR A 129 -4.45 -12.30 5.12
N VAL A 130 -3.31 -11.65 5.38
CA VAL A 130 -2.49 -11.93 6.56
C VAL A 130 -3.28 -11.76 7.86
N ALA A 131 -4.23 -10.81 7.90
CA ALA A 131 -5.12 -10.60 9.05
C ALA A 131 -5.99 -11.82 9.32
N SER A 132 -6.57 -12.47 8.29
CA SER A 132 -7.35 -13.70 8.46
C SER A 132 -6.51 -14.83 9.05
N LEU A 133 -5.27 -15.00 8.56
CA LEU A 133 -4.37 -16.05 9.03
C LEU A 133 -3.89 -15.82 10.48
N LEU A 134 -3.62 -14.56 10.84
CA LEU A 134 -3.29 -14.16 12.20
C LEU A 134 -4.48 -14.36 13.14
N GLN A 135 -5.70 -13.96 12.72
CA GLN A 135 -6.92 -14.15 13.49
C GLN A 135 -7.20 -15.64 13.78
N ASP A 136 -7.09 -16.50 12.76
CA ASP A 136 -7.25 -17.96 12.91
C ASP A 136 -6.22 -18.56 13.86
N SER A 137 -5.05 -17.91 13.98
CA SER A 137 -3.97 -18.33 14.87
C SER A 137 -4.04 -17.72 16.28
N GLY A 138 -5.12 -17.01 16.58
CA GLY A 138 -5.41 -16.51 17.92
C GLY A 138 -5.03 -15.06 18.18
N TYR A 139 -4.55 -14.32 17.18
CA TYR A 139 -4.33 -12.88 17.31
C TYR A 139 -5.64 -12.09 17.39
N ASN A 140 -5.64 -11.01 18.16
CA ASN A 140 -6.59 -9.94 17.98
C ASN A 140 -6.16 -9.09 16.77
N THR A 141 -7.09 -8.72 15.90
CA THR A 141 -6.76 -8.09 14.61
C THR A 141 -7.54 -6.79 14.43
N TYR A 142 -6.83 -5.71 14.18
CA TYR A 142 -7.37 -4.36 14.17
C TYR A 142 -6.95 -3.58 12.92
N VAL A 143 -7.85 -2.74 12.40
CA VAL A 143 -7.52 -1.77 11.36
C VAL A 143 -8.13 -0.41 11.67
N ALA A 144 -7.33 0.65 11.50
CA ALA A 144 -7.75 2.03 11.56
C ALA A 144 -7.15 2.82 10.38
N GLY A 145 -8.00 3.44 9.55
CA GLY A 145 -7.53 4.31 8.48
C GLY A 145 -7.98 3.93 7.06
N LYS A 146 -7.20 4.31 6.06
CA LYS A 146 -7.51 4.09 4.64
C LYS A 146 -7.45 2.60 4.28
N TRP A 147 -8.54 2.10 3.67
CA TRP A 147 -8.65 0.71 3.23
C TRP A 147 -8.35 0.53 1.74
N HIS A 148 -9.14 1.14 0.88
CA HIS A 148 -9.01 1.17 -0.58
C HIS A 148 -8.99 -0.22 -1.26
N LEU A 149 -9.68 -1.22 -0.69
CA LEU A 149 -9.74 -2.60 -1.19
C LEU A 149 -11.15 -3.12 -1.46
N GLY A 150 -12.13 -2.20 -1.52
CA GLY A 150 -13.54 -2.48 -1.79
C GLY A 150 -14.46 -2.06 -0.67
N GLN A 151 -15.76 -1.93 -0.99
CA GLN A 151 -16.82 -1.40 -0.12
C GLN A 151 -17.99 -2.37 0.07
N GLU A 152 -18.01 -3.45 -0.72
CA GLU A 152 -19.03 -4.48 -0.56
C GLU A 152 -18.78 -5.30 0.71
N PRO A 153 -19.82 -5.85 1.37
CA PRO A 153 -19.68 -6.55 2.65
C PRO A 153 -18.56 -7.59 2.68
N HIS A 154 -18.32 -8.31 1.56
CA HIS A 154 -17.27 -9.31 1.46
C HIS A 154 -15.86 -8.74 1.24
N ASN A 155 -15.74 -7.44 0.93
CA ASN A 155 -14.45 -6.75 0.81
C ASN A 155 -14.10 -5.95 2.07
N LEU A 156 -15.06 -5.67 2.96
CA LEU A 156 -14.82 -4.90 4.17
C LEU A 156 -13.96 -5.68 5.17
N PRO A 157 -13.21 -5.00 6.04
CA PRO A 157 -12.26 -5.61 6.96
C PRO A 157 -12.80 -6.75 7.82
N PRO A 158 -14.05 -6.73 8.35
CA PRO A 158 -14.58 -7.86 9.12
C PRO A 158 -14.63 -9.17 8.32
N ALA A 159 -14.93 -9.11 7.01
CA ALA A 159 -14.90 -10.28 6.13
C ALA A 159 -13.47 -10.66 5.68
N ARG A 160 -12.49 -9.85 6.01
CA ARG A 160 -11.07 -10.01 5.64
C ARG A 160 -10.16 -10.21 6.85
N GLY A 161 -10.72 -10.66 7.99
CA GLY A 161 -9.98 -11.10 9.16
C GLY A 161 -9.64 -10.01 10.17
N PHE A 162 -10.32 -8.87 10.16
CA PHE A 162 -10.17 -7.86 11.20
C PHE A 162 -11.36 -7.88 12.16
N GLN A 163 -11.09 -8.13 13.44
CA GLN A 163 -12.12 -8.17 14.49
C GLN A 163 -12.68 -6.79 14.81
N ARG A 164 -11.82 -5.77 14.74
CA ARG A 164 -12.22 -4.38 14.93
C ARG A 164 -11.73 -3.56 13.76
N SER A 165 -12.60 -2.69 13.27
CA SER A 165 -12.28 -1.87 12.10
C SER A 165 -12.94 -0.51 12.16
N LEU A 166 -12.18 0.52 11.80
CA LEU A 166 -12.68 1.84 11.45
C LEU A 166 -11.92 2.30 10.21
N ILE A 167 -12.62 2.44 9.10
CA ILE A 167 -11.97 2.69 7.83
C ILE A 167 -12.61 3.82 7.02
N GLN A 168 -11.75 4.52 6.29
CA GLN A 168 -12.08 5.27 5.09
C GLN A 168 -11.87 4.31 3.90
N ALA A 169 -12.93 3.98 3.18
CA ALA A 169 -12.92 2.87 2.22
C ALA A 169 -12.49 3.26 0.81
N ASP A 170 -12.41 4.54 0.50
CA ASP A 170 -12.05 5.09 -0.80
C ASP A 170 -10.55 5.33 -0.96
N SER A 171 -10.15 5.93 -2.11
CA SER A 171 -8.77 6.34 -2.38
C SER A 171 -8.25 7.45 -1.45
N GLY A 172 -9.13 8.17 -0.78
CA GLY A 172 -8.83 9.22 0.18
C GLY A 172 -10.04 10.13 0.42
N SER A 173 -9.91 11.03 1.39
CA SER A 173 -10.91 12.05 1.73
C SER A 173 -10.23 13.31 2.27
N ASP A 174 -11.01 14.36 2.49
CA ASP A 174 -10.56 15.52 3.27
C ASP A 174 -10.10 15.06 4.67
N ASN A 175 -9.02 15.65 5.18
CA ASN A 175 -8.42 15.26 6.46
C ASN A 175 -9.11 15.88 7.68
N TRP A 176 -10.07 16.79 7.47
CA TRP A 176 -10.80 17.50 8.52
C TRP A 176 -12.30 17.18 8.57
N GLU A 177 -12.84 16.57 7.51
CA GLU A 177 -14.29 16.32 7.41
C GLU A 177 -14.62 15.25 6.36
N MET A 178 -15.85 14.73 6.37
CA MET A 178 -16.35 13.84 5.34
C MET A 178 -16.63 14.60 4.04
N ARG A 179 -15.58 15.06 3.35
CA ARG A 179 -15.67 15.77 2.09
C ARG A 179 -14.92 15.04 0.99
N PRO A 180 -15.53 14.79 -0.18
CA PRO A 180 -14.81 14.24 -1.33
C PRO A 180 -13.81 15.25 -1.87
N TYR A 181 -12.66 14.76 -2.31
CA TYR A 181 -11.59 15.57 -2.92
C TYR A 181 -11.52 15.44 -4.44
N LEU A 182 -12.31 14.53 -5.02
CA LEU A 182 -12.41 14.33 -6.47
C LEU A 182 -13.74 14.84 -7.01
N LEU A 183 -13.68 15.54 -8.15
CA LEU A 183 -14.86 15.86 -8.94
C LEU A 183 -15.62 14.56 -9.25
N LEU A 184 -16.96 14.61 -9.17
CA LEU A 184 -17.85 13.52 -9.54
C LEU A 184 -17.89 12.33 -8.55
N LYS A 185 -17.14 12.39 -7.46
CA LYS A 185 -17.34 11.50 -6.32
C LYS A 185 -18.24 12.22 -5.31
N PRO A 186 -19.52 11.85 -5.20
CA PRO A 186 -20.48 12.64 -4.42
C PRO A 186 -20.32 12.47 -2.92
N ASP A 187 -19.85 11.29 -2.49
CA ASP A 187 -19.78 10.89 -1.10
C ASP A 187 -18.43 10.24 -0.81
N VAL A 188 -18.02 10.26 0.45
CA VAL A 188 -16.87 9.52 0.98
C VAL A 188 -17.39 8.40 1.85
N ALA A 189 -16.96 7.18 1.56
CA ALA A 189 -17.43 6.00 2.27
C ALA A 189 -16.56 5.73 3.51
N TRP A 190 -17.19 5.80 4.68
CA TRP A 190 -16.61 5.42 5.95
C TRP A 190 -17.37 4.26 6.56
N PHE A 191 -16.65 3.35 7.21
CA PHE A 191 -17.25 2.19 7.89
C PHE A 191 -16.61 1.97 9.26
N LYS A 192 -17.46 1.55 10.21
CA LYS A 192 -17.02 1.06 11.51
C LYS A 192 -17.61 -0.33 11.72
N GLU A 193 -16.76 -1.32 12.01
CA GLU A 193 -17.18 -2.73 12.21
C GLU A 193 -18.02 -3.29 11.03
N GLY A 194 -17.74 -2.82 9.79
CA GLY A 194 -18.48 -3.19 8.59
C GLY A 194 -19.77 -2.42 8.33
N GLU A 195 -20.22 -1.59 9.27
CA GLU A 195 -21.42 -0.76 9.13
C GLU A 195 -21.05 0.66 8.66
N PRO A 196 -21.86 1.29 7.78
CA PRO A 196 -21.62 2.65 7.34
C PRO A 196 -21.55 3.65 8.50
N LEU A 197 -20.51 4.50 8.48
CA LEU A 197 -20.36 5.61 9.41
C LEU A 197 -20.74 6.91 8.69
N HIS A 198 -21.70 7.66 9.26
CA HIS A 198 -22.28 8.85 8.61
C HIS A 198 -21.79 10.17 9.17
N GLU A 199 -21.12 10.16 10.32
CA GLU A 199 -20.64 11.37 10.99
C GLU A 199 -19.23 11.11 11.57
N LEU A 200 -18.36 12.11 11.50
CA LEU A 200 -17.07 12.14 12.17
C LEU A 200 -17.15 13.13 13.35
N PRO A 201 -16.27 13.01 14.36
CA PRO A 201 -16.20 13.98 15.48
C PRO A 201 -15.98 15.42 14.97
N GLU A 202 -16.45 16.42 15.72
CA GLU A 202 -16.28 17.84 15.36
C GLU A 202 -14.81 18.27 15.31
N ASP A 203 -13.97 17.66 16.16
CA ASP A 203 -12.52 17.88 16.27
C ASP A 203 -11.71 16.89 15.43
N PHE A 204 -12.34 16.25 14.43
CA PHE A 204 -11.71 15.27 13.58
C PHE A 204 -10.50 15.84 12.85
N TYR A 205 -9.38 15.13 12.95
CA TYR A 205 -8.23 15.17 12.06
C TYR A 205 -7.76 13.74 11.80
N SER A 206 -7.57 13.37 10.54
CA SER A 206 -7.42 11.96 10.14
C SER A 206 -6.35 11.20 10.92
N SER A 207 -5.11 11.71 11.00
CA SER A 207 -4.01 11.01 11.67
C SER A 207 -4.27 10.81 13.17
N THR A 208 -4.79 11.84 13.85
CA THR A 208 -5.17 11.76 15.28
C THR A 208 -6.27 10.72 15.49
N PHE A 209 -7.32 10.78 14.66
CA PHE A 209 -8.47 9.89 14.80
C PHE A 209 -8.12 8.42 14.55
N PHE A 210 -7.22 8.14 13.61
CA PHE A 210 -6.77 6.77 13.35
C PHE A 210 -5.95 6.20 14.49
N VAL A 211 -5.05 7.00 15.08
CA VAL A 211 -4.25 6.57 16.22
C VAL A 211 -5.10 6.42 17.48
N ASP A 212 -6.02 7.36 17.76
CA ASP A 212 -6.98 7.23 18.87
C ASP A 212 -7.81 5.95 18.73
N THR A 213 -8.24 5.63 17.50
CA THR A 213 -8.96 4.38 17.21
C THR A 213 -8.08 3.16 17.46
N ALA A 214 -6.84 3.15 16.98
CA ALA A 214 -5.90 2.03 17.19
C ALA A 214 -5.64 1.80 18.68
N ILE A 215 -5.38 2.87 19.44
CA ILE A 215 -5.22 2.79 20.90
C ILE A 215 -6.48 2.23 21.57
N ALA A 216 -7.66 2.72 21.19
CA ALA A 216 -8.92 2.24 21.76
C ALA A 216 -9.19 0.75 21.42
N GLN A 217 -8.85 0.30 20.21
CA GLN A 217 -8.97 -1.10 19.80
C GLN A 217 -8.05 -2.00 20.62
N ILE A 218 -6.78 -1.62 20.80
CA ILE A 218 -5.82 -2.38 21.62
C ILE A 218 -6.27 -2.39 23.10
N ALA A 219 -6.70 -1.24 23.63
CA ALA A 219 -7.17 -1.13 25.01
C ALA A 219 -8.38 -2.02 25.30
N ALA A 220 -9.30 -2.14 24.33
CA ALA A 220 -10.54 -2.90 24.52
C ALA A 220 -10.30 -4.42 24.70
N ASP A 221 -9.21 -4.96 24.16
CA ASP A 221 -8.91 -6.39 24.24
C ASP A 221 -7.63 -6.69 25.04
N ARG A 222 -7.12 -5.70 25.80
CA ARG A 222 -5.88 -5.81 26.59
C ARG A 222 -5.86 -7.00 27.53
N ASP A 223 -6.98 -7.28 28.22
CA ASP A 223 -7.10 -8.35 29.20
C ASP A 223 -7.31 -9.74 28.56
N SER A 224 -7.34 -9.84 27.24
CA SER A 224 -7.51 -11.13 26.55
C SER A 224 -6.28 -12.06 26.67
N GLY A 225 -5.11 -11.50 26.98
CA GLY A 225 -3.82 -12.22 26.99
C GLY A 225 -3.35 -12.73 25.64
N LYS A 226 -3.98 -12.23 24.54
CA LYS A 226 -3.63 -12.60 23.16
C LYS A 226 -2.72 -11.55 22.55
N PRO A 227 -1.80 -11.94 21.66
CA PRO A 227 -1.07 -10.99 20.84
C PRO A 227 -2.04 -10.26 19.87
N PHE A 228 -1.61 -9.11 19.36
CA PHE A 228 -2.43 -8.34 18.43
C PHE A 228 -1.67 -8.00 17.14
N PHE A 229 -2.44 -7.81 16.06
CA PHE A 229 -2.02 -7.20 14.81
C PHE A 229 -2.83 -5.92 14.61
N SER A 230 -2.19 -4.77 14.64
CA SER A 230 -2.80 -3.46 14.41
C SER A 230 -2.27 -2.86 13.10
N TYR A 231 -3.15 -2.69 12.12
CA TYR A 231 -2.87 -2.03 10.85
C TYR A 231 -3.40 -0.59 10.90
N VAL A 232 -2.48 0.37 10.99
CA VAL A 232 -2.78 1.81 10.99
C VAL A 232 -2.39 2.38 9.63
N ALA A 233 -3.38 2.68 8.82
CA ALA A 233 -3.21 3.13 7.44
C ALA A 233 -3.57 4.61 7.33
N PHE A 234 -2.56 5.46 7.39
CA PHE A 234 -2.73 6.91 7.33
C PHE A 234 -3.21 7.38 5.95
N GLN A 235 -3.79 8.58 5.87
CA GLN A 235 -3.99 9.34 4.65
C GLN A 235 -2.84 10.34 4.40
N ALA A 236 -1.92 10.50 5.33
CA ALA A 236 -0.77 11.39 5.20
C ALA A 236 0.31 10.71 4.32
N ASN A 237 0.75 11.37 3.23
CA ASN A 237 0.47 12.75 2.77
C ASN A 237 -0.38 12.82 1.48
N HIS A 238 -1.36 11.95 1.32
CA HIS A 238 -2.24 11.95 0.14
C HIS A 238 -3.00 13.28 -0.01
N ILE A 239 -3.30 13.67 -1.24
CA ILE A 239 -4.15 14.83 -1.55
C ILE A 239 -5.60 14.63 -1.03
N PRO A 240 -6.23 15.70 -0.48
CA PRO A 240 -5.71 17.03 -0.23
C PRO A 240 -4.69 17.04 0.91
N VAL A 241 -3.55 17.69 0.67
CA VAL A 241 -2.49 17.81 1.69
C VAL A 241 -2.93 18.85 2.71
N GLN A 242 -3.16 18.40 3.95
CA GLN A 242 -3.73 19.22 5.03
C GLN A 242 -3.12 18.83 6.38
N ALA A 243 -2.86 19.82 7.24
CA ALA A 243 -2.28 19.59 8.55
C ALA A 243 -2.75 20.64 9.58
N PRO A 244 -2.68 20.34 10.89
CA PRO A 244 -2.85 21.35 11.92
C PRO A 244 -1.80 22.46 11.80
N GLU A 245 -2.25 23.71 11.96
CA GLU A 245 -1.46 24.91 11.67
C GLU A 245 -0.11 24.94 12.39
N HIS A 246 -0.04 24.48 13.64
CA HIS A 246 1.21 24.51 14.40
C HIS A 246 2.31 23.63 13.77
N PHE A 247 1.96 22.48 13.16
CA PHE A 247 2.93 21.65 12.44
C PHE A 247 3.36 22.32 11.13
N ILE A 248 2.45 23.02 10.45
CA ILE A 248 2.81 23.79 9.24
C ILE A 248 3.80 24.90 9.60
N GLU A 249 3.52 25.63 10.68
CA GLU A 249 4.38 26.73 11.15
C GLU A 249 5.79 26.27 11.59
N ASN A 250 5.94 25.06 12.14
CA ASN A 250 7.25 24.46 12.44
C ASN A 250 8.14 24.30 11.20
N ASN A 251 7.53 24.28 10.02
CA ASN A 251 8.21 24.10 8.74
C ASN A 251 8.34 25.39 7.91
N ARG A 252 7.89 26.52 8.46
CA ARG A 252 7.90 27.81 7.77
C ARG A 252 9.30 28.22 7.30
N GLY A 253 9.42 28.61 6.02
CA GLY A 253 10.63 29.12 5.39
C GLY A 253 11.67 28.06 5.03
N LYS A 254 11.45 26.78 5.34
CA LYS A 254 12.40 25.72 4.99
C LYS A 254 12.49 25.48 3.47
N TYR A 255 11.46 25.84 2.71
CA TYR A 255 11.30 25.51 1.30
C TYR A 255 11.42 26.71 0.34
N ASP A 256 11.81 27.87 0.85
CA ASP A 256 11.92 29.11 0.07
C ASP A 256 12.95 29.03 -1.08
N LYS A 257 13.93 28.13 -0.97
CA LYS A 257 14.97 27.93 -2.00
C LYS A 257 14.54 26.95 -3.11
N GLY A 258 13.39 26.31 -2.96
CA GLY A 258 12.76 25.46 -3.96
C GLY A 258 13.24 24.02 -3.99
N TRP A 259 12.59 23.26 -4.86
CA TRP A 259 12.75 21.80 -4.93
C TRP A 259 14.12 21.34 -5.40
N HIS A 260 14.85 22.10 -6.22
CA HIS A 260 16.18 21.71 -6.67
C HIS A 260 17.18 21.65 -5.50
N GLU A 261 17.16 22.64 -4.61
CA GLU A 261 18.05 22.65 -3.44
C GLU A 261 17.69 21.53 -2.46
N ILE A 262 16.40 21.36 -2.13
CA ILE A 262 15.92 20.29 -1.25
C ILE A 262 16.30 18.92 -1.83
N ARG A 263 16.09 18.71 -3.12
CA ARG A 263 16.42 17.45 -3.80
C ARG A 263 17.92 17.12 -3.72
N GLN A 264 18.77 18.13 -3.89
CA GLN A 264 20.22 17.96 -3.75
C GLN A 264 20.64 17.65 -2.31
N ALA A 265 20.03 18.33 -1.34
CA ALA A 265 20.29 18.08 0.08
C ALA A 265 19.87 16.65 0.47
N ARG A 266 18.68 16.21 0.08
CA ARG A 266 18.17 14.84 0.31
C ARG A 266 19.04 13.77 -0.33
N ARG A 267 19.53 14.00 -1.58
CA ARG A 267 20.49 13.10 -2.22
C ARG A 267 21.77 12.97 -1.39
N ALA A 268 22.36 14.10 -1.02
CA ALA A 268 23.60 14.10 -0.24
C ALA A 268 23.44 13.39 1.11
N GLU A 269 22.32 13.60 1.79
CA GLU A 269 22.05 12.97 3.06
C GLU A 269 21.76 11.46 2.93
N ALA A 270 21.03 11.04 1.90
CA ALA A 270 20.79 9.62 1.63
C ALA A 270 22.08 8.86 1.31
N ILE A 271 23.01 9.48 0.57
CA ILE A 271 24.36 8.95 0.33
C ILE A 271 25.15 8.88 1.65
N TYR A 272 25.16 9.96 2.44
CA TYR A 272 25.85 10.00 3.74
C TYR A 272 25.37 8.90 4.69
N ARG A 273 24.07 8.58 4.67
CA ARG A 273 23.47 7.50 5.45
C ARG A 273 23.68 6.10 4.87
N GLY A 274 24.38 5.98 3.75
CA GLY A 274 24.65 4.71 3.07
C GLY A 274 23.45 4.10 2.36
N LEU A 275 22.35 4.84 2.18
CA LEU A 275 21.13 4.35 1.53
C LEU A 275 21.28 4.28 0.00
N LEU A 276 22.15 5.10 -0.55
CA LEU A 276 22.44 5.21 -1.98
C LEU A 276 23.96 5.16 -2.23
N PRO A 277 24.40 4.68 -3.40
CA PRO A 277 25.79 4.75 -3.82
C PRO A 277 26.33 6.19 -3.83
N GLU A 278 27.65 6.35 -3.59
CA GLU A 278 28.32 7.66 -3.48
C GLU A 278 28.17 8.50 -4.76
N ASP A 279 28.20 7.87 -5.90
CA ASP A 279 28.13 8.47 -7.23
C ASP A 279 26.72 8.49 -7.85
N THR A 280 25.66 8.22 -7.03
CA THR A 280 24.28 8.29 -7.50
C THR A 280 24.02 9.60 -8.25
N ALA A 281 23.68 9.51 -9.53
CA ALA A 281 23.32 10.66 -10.35
C ALA A 281 21.97 11.26 -9.95
N MET A 282 21.77 12.53 -10.25
CA MET A 282 20.48 13.20 -10.08
C MET A 282 19.67 13.07 -11.36
N THR A 283 18.57 12.35 -11.32
CA THR A 283 17.66 12.24 -12.45
C THR A 283 16.92 13.55 -12.71
N GLU A 284 16.70 13.89 -13.97
CA GLU A 284 15.76 14.91 -14.39
C GLU A 284 14.40 14.25 -14.69
N THR A 285 13.39 14.56 -13.90
CA THR A 285 12.03 14.04 -14.13
C THR A 285 11.31 14.94 -15.14
N PRO A 286 10.88 14.40 -16.30
CA PRO A 286 10.15 15.17 -17.28
C PRO A 286 8.91 15.85 -16.68
N GLY A 287 8.63 17.10 -17.13
CA GLY A 287 7.49 17.88 -16.63
C GLY A 287 7.73 18.58 -15.28
N THR A 288 8.92 18.44 -14.66
CA THR A 288 9.30 19.25 -13.50
C THR A 288 9.60 20.68 -13.92
N PRO A 289 8.86 21.69 -13.40
CA PRO A 289 9.10 23.08 -13.74
C PRO A 289 10.47 23.55 -13.22
N ASP A 290 11.10 24.49 -13.93
CA ASP A 290 12.26 25.19 -13.41
C ASP A 290 11.82 26.17 -12.32
N TRP A 291 12.35 26.01 -11.10
CA TRP A 291 12.07 26.88 -9.96
C TRP A 291 12.40 28.34 -10.25
N GLU A 292 13.51 28.60 -10.96
CA GLU A 292 13.94 29.97 -11.24
C GLU A 292 13.06 30.68 -12.26
N SER A 293 12.28 29.94 -13.04
CA SER A 293 11.29 30.51 -13.96
C SER A 293 10.03 31.04 -13.29
N LEU A 294 9.80 30.69 -12.01
CA LEU A 294 8.59 31.08 -11.27
C LEU A 294 8.65 32.53 -10.80
N SER A 295 7.49 33.18 -10.78
CA SER A 295 7.35 34.51 -10.15
C SER A 295 7.58 34.42 -8.63
N PRO A 296 7.94 35.53 -7.95
CA PRO A 296 8.07 35.53 -6.49
C PRO A 296 6.80 35.08 -5.76
N ALA A 297 5.62 35.39 -6.29
CA ALA A 297 4.33 34.96 -5.73
C ALA A 297 4.13 33.45 -5.88
N ASP A 298 4.48 32.88 -7.06
CA ASP A 298 4.40 31.45 -7.31
C ASP A 298 5.41 30.70 -6.45
N LYS A 299 6.65 31.21 -6.31
CA LYS A 299 7.66 30.63 -5.41
C LYS A 299 7.15 30.54 -3.97
N ALA A 300 6.58 31.63 -3.44
CA ALA A 300 5.99 31.66 -2.10
C ALA A 300 4.83 30.66 -1.96
N TYR A 301 3.97 30.56 -2.96
CA TYR A 301 2.85 29.61 -2.99
C TYR A 301 3.34 28.16 -3.01
N GLN A 302 4.33 27.84 -3.83
CA GLN A 302 4.92 26.51 -3.90
C GLN A 302 5.65 26.15 -2.59
N ALA A 303 6.41 27.08 -2.00
CA ALA A 303 7.05 26.88 -0.71
C ALA A 303 6.01 26.54 0.39
N ARG A 304 4.90 27.31 0.45
CA ARG A 304 3.81 27.03 1.39
C ARG A 304 3.18 25.65 1.20
N ARG A 305 3.01 25.18 -0.05
CA ARG A 305 2.53 23.81 -0.32
C ARG A 305 3.43 22.75 0.33
N MET A 306 4.76 22.91 0.24
CA MET A 306 5.69 21.95 0.83
C MET A 306 5.77 22.09 2.36
N GLU A 307 5.60 23.29 2.90
CA GLU A 307 5.44 23.49 4.37
C GLU A 307 4.23 22.71 4.90
N VAL A 308 3.10 22.72 4.16
CA VAL A 308 1.90 21.94 4.51
C VAL A 308 2.18 20.43 4.44
N TYR A 309 2.87 19.99 3.39
CA TYR A 309 3.26 18.58 3.24
C TYR A 309 4.15 18.11 4.39
N ALA A 310 5.17 18.89 4.73
CA ALA A 310 6.05 18.60 5.86
C ALA A 310 5.29 18.64 7.20
N GLY A 311 4.37 19.59 7.37
CA GLY A 311 3.52 19.67 8.55
C GLY A 311 2.57 18.47 8.68
N MET A 312 2.08 17.92 7.57
CA MET A 312 1.24 16.72 7.57
C MET A 312 2.05 15.47 7.95
N ALA A 313 3.29 15.37 7.45
CA ALA A 313 4.22 14.32 7.83
C ALA A 313 4.60 14.38 9.32
N GLU A 314 4.94 15.58 9.82
CA GLU A 314 5.24 15.81 11.24
C GLU A 314 4.05 15.47 12.14
N ALA A 315 2.82 15.84 11.73
CA ALA A 315 1.60 15.49 12.46
C ALA A 315 1.40 13.97 12.54
N MET A 316 1.64 13.26 11.44
CA MET A 316 1.56 11.78 11.43
C MET A 316 2.63 11.17 12.35
N ASP A 317 3.87 11.62 12.29
CA ASP A 317 4.95 11.12 13.14
C ASP A 317 4.66 11.40 14.64
N TYR A 318 4.10 12.56 14.96
CA TYR A 318 3.66 12.88 16.33
C TYR A 318 2.62 11.85 16.82
N GLU A 319 1.65 11.49 16.00
CA GLU A 319 0.63 10.51 16.36
C GLU A 319 1.23 9.09 16.47
N VAL A 320 2.20 8.73 15.63
CA VAL A 320 2.98 7.48 15.80
C VAL A 320 3.67 7.47 17.17
N GLY A 321 4.24 8.60 17.61
CA GLY A 321 4.84 8.76 18.94
C GLY A 321 3.83 8.54 20.07
N ARG A 322 2.58 8.98 19.91
CA ARG A 322 1.49 8.71 20.88
C ARG A 322 1.18 7.22 21.00
N LEU A 323 1.10 6.51 19.87
CA LEU A 323 0.89 5.05 19.87
C LEU A 323 2.06 4.31 20.53
N ILE A 324 3.30 4.69 20.20
CA ILE A 324 4.52 4.14 20.83
C ILE A 324 4.49 4.38 22.35
N SER A 325 4.17 5.59 22.79
CA SER A 325 4.07 5.94 24.21
C SER A 325 3.02 5.09 24.91
N TYR A 326 1.84 4.95 24.32
CA TYR A 326 0.80 4.08 24.86
C TYR A 326 1.28 2.63 25.03
N LEU A 327 1.98 2.07 24.04
CA LEU A 327 2.51 0.69 24.13
C LEU A 327 3.62 0.57 25.19
N LYS A 328 4.44 1.62 25.41
CA LYS A 328 5.40 1.70 26.53
C LYS A 328 4.66 1.70 27.87
N ASP A 329 3.60 2.48 28.01
CA ASP A 329 2.81 2.61 29.25
C ASP A 329 2.10 1.31 29.65
N ILE A 330 1.65 0.53 28.69
CA ILE A 330 1.02 -0.78 28.96
C ILE A 330 2.01 -1.95 29.01
N GLY A 331 3.31 -1.71 28.80
CA GLY A 331 4.38 -2.71 28.88
C GLY A 331 4.48 -3.65 27.66
N GLU A 332 3.87 -3.30 26.53
CA GLU A 332 3.86 -4.12 25.30
C GLU A 332 4.87 -3.68 24.23
N TYR A 333 5.56 -2.54 24.44
CA TYR A 333 6.49 -1.98 23.44
C TYR A 333 7.62 -2.95 23.05
N ASP A 334 8.22 -3.63 24.03
CA ASP A 334 9.34 -4.53 23.78
C ASP A 334 8.91 -5.86 23.15
N ASN A 335 7.64 -6.25 23.31
CA ASN A 335 7.05 -7.41 22.64
C ASN A 335 6.34 -7.04 21.32
N THR A 336 6.59 -5.84 20.77
CA THR A 336 5.94 -5.38 19.54
C THR A 336 6.94 -5.20 18.42
N VAL A 337 6.65 -5.83 17.28
CA VAL A 337 7.33 -5.60 16.01
C VAL A 337 6.60 -4.49 15.26
N PHE A 338 7.32 -3.42 14.95
CA PHE A 338 6.82 -2.30 14.16
C PHE A 338 7.31 -2.41 12.72
N LEU A 339 6.41 -2.21 11.77
CA LEU A 339 6.72 -2.03 10.37
C LEU A 339 6.20 -0.66 9.92
N PHE A 340 7.05 0.14 9.31
CA PHE A 340 6.68 1.40 8.66
C PHE A 340 7.06 1.35 7.20
N LEU A 341 6.14 1.70 6.31
CA LEU A 341 6.37 1.84 4.86
C LEU A 341 5.39 2.84 4.25
N SER A 342 5.68 3.29 3.02
CA SER A 342 4.71 3.99 2.17
C SER A 342 4.07 3.03 1.16
N ASP A 343 2.86 3.32 0.71
CA ASP A 343 2.17 2.49 -0.28
C ASP A 343 2.59 2.80 -1.73
N ASN A 344 3.18 3.94 -2.01
CA ASN A 344 3.83 4.31 -3.28
C ASN A 344 4.69 5.55 -3.08
N GLY A 345 5.42 5.92 -4.13
CA GLY A 345 6.13 7.20 -4.17
C GLY A 345 5.20 8.41 -4.18
N PRO A 346 5.77 9.64 -4.13
CA PRO A 346 5.01 10.87 -3.92
C PRO A 346 4.06 11.20 -5.07
N GLU A 347 2.95 11.87 -4.77
CA GLU A 347 1.89 12.23 -5.72
C GLU A 347 2.19 13.57 -6.42
N ALA A 348 2.35 13.52 -7.74
CA ALA A 348 2.64 14.70 -8.57
C ALA A 348 1.41 15.29 -9.27
N SER A 349 0.25 14.65 -9.18
CA SER A 349 -0.96 15.05 -9.91
C SER A 349 -1.39 16.47 -9.55
N ASP A 350 -1.82 17.20 -10.57
CA ASP A 350 -2.44 18.52 -10.42
C ASP A 350 -3.88 18.53 -10.97
N PRO A 351 -4.89 18.27 -10.14
CA PRO A 351 -6.29 18.32 -10.55
C PRO A 351 -6.72 19.70 -11.07
N TYR A 352 -5.98 20.78 -10.76
CA TYR A 352 -6.26 22.13 -11.27
C TYR A 352 -5.86 22.32 -12.73
N ALA A 353 -5.00 21.48 -13.27
CA ALA A 353 -4.67 21.46 -14.69
C ALA A 353 -5.91 21.13 -15.56
N ILE A 354 -6.92 20.47 -14.98
CA ILE A 354 -8.15 20.07 -15.65
C ILE A 354 -9.27 21.07 -15.37
N SER A 355 -9.78 21.75 -16.41
CA SER A 355 -10.73 22.85 -16.26
C SER A 355 -12.00 22.52 -15.48
N SER A 356 -12.58 21.32 -15.66
CA SER A 356 -13.77 20.88 -14.93
C SER A 356 -13.51 20.65 -13.45
N SER A 357 -12.38 20.00 -13.13
CA SER A 357 -11.94 19.78 -11.75
C SER A 357 -11.61 21.10 -11.07
N ARG A 358 -10.94 22.01 -11.77
CA ARG A 358 -10.60 23.35 -11.28
C ARG A 358 -11.84 24.13 -10.82
N LEU A 359 -12.87 24.23 -11.67
CA LEU A 359 -14.11 24.94 -11.32
C LEU A 359 -14.81 24.34 -10.11
N TRP A 360 -14.81 23.02 -10.00
CA TRP A 360 -15.39 22.33 -8.85
C TRP A 360 -14.57 22.56 -7.57
N LEU A 361 -13.24 22.46 -7.65
CA LEU A 361 -12.34 22.70 -6.53
C LEU A 361 -12.42 24.16 -6.03
N ASP A 362 -12.45 25.13 -6.96
CA ASP A 362 -12.61 26.55 -6.62
C ASP A 362 -13.97 26.85 -5.96
N TRP A 363 -14.99 26.02 -6.20
CA TRP A 363 -16.28 26.12 -5.53
C TRP A 363 -16.31 25.43 -4.17
N GLN A 364 -15.59 24.31 -4.03
CA GLN A 364 -15.61 23.48 -2.82
C GLN A 364 -14.56 23.87 -1.78
N TYR A 365 -13.42 24.42 -2.19
CA TYR A 365 -12.25 24.62 -1.36
C TYR A 365 -11.63 26.01 -1.52
N ASP A 366 -11.07 26.51 -0.41
CA ASP A 366 -10.24 27.71 -0.40
C ASP A 366 -8.80 27.37 -0.86
N ARG A 367 -8.21 28.22 -1.70
CA ARG A 367 -6.85 28.07 -2.24
C ARG A 367 -5.95 29.26 -1.89
N SER A 368 -6.41 30.18 -1.05
CA SER A 368 -5.58 31.30 -0.65
C SER A 368 -4.38 30.79 0.16
N ILE A 369 -3.21 31.40 -0.06
CA ILE A 369 -1.94 30.96 0.55
C ILE A 369 -2.03 30.89 2.07
N ASP A 370 -2.77 31.82 2.69
CA ASP A 370 -2.94 31.89 4.15
C ASP A 370 -3.85 30.80 4.72
N ARG A 371 -4.59 30.08 3.86
CA ARG A 371 -5.51 29.02 4.27
C ARG A 371 -5.01 27.62 3.92
N LEU A 372 -3.94 27.52 3.10
CA LEU A 372 -3.42 26.22 2.67
C LEU A 372 -3.12 25.30 3.87
N GLY A 373 -3.61 24.07 3.79
CA GLY A 373 -3.46 23.04 4.82
C GLY A 373 -4.55 23.04 5.88
N GLY A 374 -5.26 24.15 6.09
CA GLY A 374 -6.34 24.24 7.08
C GLY A 374 -7.65 23.60 6.60
N LYS A 375 -8.60 23.48 7.54
CA LYS A 375 -9.96 22.99 7.25
C LYS A 375 -10.60 23.80 6.14
N GLY A 376 -11.15 23.10 5.13
CA GLY A 376 -11.77 23.71 3.96
C GLY A 376 -10.80 24.21 2.89
N ALA A 377 -9.49 23.98 3.05
CA ALA A 377 -8.51 24.29 2.01
C ALA A 377 -8.08 23.03 1.25
N TYR A 378 -7.63 23.22 0.00
CA TYR A 378 -7.11 22.16 -0.86
C TYR A 378 -5.68 22.47 -1.26
N SER A 379 -4.75 21.61 -0.88
CA SER A 379 -3.35 21.70 -1.24
C SER A 379 -2.86 20.41 -1.89
N ILE A 380 -1.86 20.57 -2.77
CA ILE A 380 -1.12 19.51 -3.46
C ILE A 380 0.35 19.90 -3.47
N ILE A 381 1.25 18.97 -3.70
CA ILE A 381 2.68 19.30 -3.88
C ILE A 381 3.05 19.56 -5.35
N GLY A 382 2.42 18.82 -6.28
CA GLY A 382 2.72 18.92 -7.71
C GLY A 382 4.08 18.33 -8.11
N PRO A 383 4.42 18.34 -9.42
CA PRO A 383 5.59 17.60 -9.93
C PRO A 383 6.94 18.11 -9.40
N GLY A 384 7.07 19.42 -9.12
CA GLY A 384 8.30 19.99 -8.57
C GLY A 384 8.66 19.37 -7.21
N TRP A 385 7.76 19.42 -6.25
CA TRP A 385 7.98 18.87 -4.92
C TRP A 385 7.89 17.35 -4.87
N ALA A 386 7.08 16.71 -5.73
CA ALA A 386 7.09 15.25 -5.86
C ALA A 386 8.46 14.74 -6.32
N SER A 387 9.14 15.46 -7.25
CA SER A 387 10.51 15.12 -7.63
C SER A 387 11.50 15.26 -6.47
N ALA A 388 11.30 16.24 -5.58
CA ALA A 388 12.13 16.40 -4.38
C ALA A 388 11.85 15.31 -3.33
N ALA A 389 10.60 14.93 -3.14
CA ALA A 389 10.19 13.84 -2.25
C ALA A 389 10.73 12.47 -2.71
N ALA A 390 10.77 12.22 -4.03
CA ALA A 390 11.42 11.05 -4.59
C ALA A 390 12.96 11.09 -4.44
N GLY A 391 13.55 12.27 -4.18
CA GLY A 391 14.99 12.45 -4.06
C GLY A 391 15.70 12.35 -5.41
N PRO A 392 16.83 11.61 -5.53
CA PRO A 392 17.52 11.44 -6.81
C PRO A 392 16.85 10.43 -7.74
N LEU A 393 15.83 9.69 -7.25
CA LEU A 393 15.16 8.61 -7.99
C LEU A 393 14.29 9.16 -9.13
N SER A 394 14.11 8.37 -10.18
CA SER A 394 13.35 8.77 -11.36
C SER A 394 11.85 8.64 -11.15
N THR A 395 11.09 9.58 -11.66
CA THR A 395 9.64 9.61 -11.65
C THR A 395 9.00 9.65 -10.24
N TYR A 396 7.72 9.30 -10.15
CA TYR A 396 6.90 9.34 -8.93
C TYR A 396 5.65 8.47 -9.13
N LYS A 397 4.66 8.52 -8.23
CA LYS A 397 3.40 7.77 -8.28
C LYS A 397 2.85 7.63 -9.72
N PHE A 398 2.26 6.49 -10.02
CA PHE A 398 1.76 5.98 -11.31
C PHE A 398 2.83 5.50 -12.29
N TYR A 399 4.10 5.83 -12.12
CA TYR A 399 5.18 5.44 -13.04
C TYR A 399 6.06 4.36 -12.43
N ALA A 400 6.60 3.52 -13.31
CA ALA A 400 7.41 2.36 -12.91
C ALA A 400 8.90 2.69 -12.67
N GLY A 401 9.29 3.98 -12.67
CA GLY A 401 10.63 4.39 -12.25
C GLY A 401 10.84 4.22 -10.74
N GLU A 402 12.09 4.27 -10.30
CA GLU A 402 12.45 4.05 -8.88
C GLU A 402 11.71 5.00 -7.92
N GLY A 403 11.50 6.27 -8.29
CA GLY A 403 10.78 7.22 -7.43
C GLY A 403 9.29 6.93 -7.27
N GLY A 404 8.69 6.12 -8.16
CA GLY A 404 7.33 5.63 -8.02
C GLY A 404 7.21 4.35 -7.21
N LEU A 405 8.21 3.46 -7.29
CA LEU A 405 8.18 2.11 -6.74
C LEU A 405 8.99 1.95 -5.46
N ARG A 406 10.13 2.63 -5.33
CA ARG A 406 11.05 2.49 -4.20
C ARG A 406 10.68 3.44 -3.09
N VAL A 407 10.35 2.88 -1.92
CA VAL A 407 9.85 3.61 -0.76
C VAL A 407 10.62 3.22 0.50
N PRO A 408 10.55 4.00 1.60
CA PRO A 408 11.15 3.59 2.86
C PRO A 408 10.45 2.36 3.43
N LEU A 409 11.25 1.44 4.00
CA LEU A 409 10.78 0.36 4.87
C LEU A 409 11.64 0.32 6.14
N ILE A 410 10.99 0.45 7.29
CA ILE A 410 11.60 0.29 8.62
C ILE A 410 10.94 -0.91 9.30
N ILE A 411 11.75 -1.84 9.82
CA ILE A 411 11.26 -2.96 10.63
C ILE A 411 12.02 -2.94 11.97
N ALA A 412 11.30 -2.76 13.07
CA ALA A 412 11.88 -2.62 14.40
C ALA A 412 11.25 -3.60 15.41
N GLY A 413 12.02 -4.01 16.41
CA GLY A 413 11.53 -4.88 17.48
C GLY A 413 11.53 -6.38 17.15
N VAL A 414 12.13 -6.79 16.03
CA VAL A 414 12.31 -8.21 15.69
C VAL A 414 13.36 -8.81 16.63
N PRO A 415 13.07 -9.95 17.31
CA PRO A 415 14.04 -10.61 18.17
C PRO A 415 15.34 -10.98 17.43
N GLU A 416 16.47 -10.84 18.11
CA GLU A 416 17.80 -11.18 17.60
C GLU A 416 18.30 -10.35 16.40
N VAL A 417 17.62 -9.26 16.05
CA VAL A 417 18.04 -8.32 15.00
C VAL A 417 18.79 -7.16 15.67
N PRO A 418 20.03 -6.83 15.19
CA PRO A 418 20.79 -5.71 15.74
C PRO A 418 20.13 -4.37 15.41
N PRO A 419 20.27 -3.35 16.29
CA PRO A 419 19.82 -2.00 15.99
C PRO A 419 20.63 -1.37 14.86
N GLU A 420 20.09 -0.31 14.25
CA GLU A 420 20.72 0.50 13.18
C GLU A 420 21.14 -0.30 11.93
N GLN A 421 20.56 -1.49 11.72
CA GLN A 421 20.87 -2.32 10.56
C GLN A 421 20.43 -1.64 9.27
N LEU A 422 21.23 -1.78 8.22
CA LEU A 422 20.89 -1.37 6.86
C LEU A 422 20.98 -2.57 5.91
N VAL A 423 19.89 -2.85 5.21
CA VAL A 423 19.76 -3.95 4.25
C VAL A 423 19.61 -3.38 2.84
N HIS A 424 20.51 -3.81 1.93
CA HIS A 424 20.50 -3.41 0.51
C HIS A 424 19.88 -4.46 -0.41
N SER A 425 19.52 -5.61 0.12
CA SER A 425 18.85 -6.66 -0.64
C SER A 425 17.54 -6.16 -1.23
N LEU A 426 17.29 -6.52 -2.48
CA LEU A 426 15.99 -6.30 -3.11
C LEU A 426 14.89 -6.94 -2.26
N ALA A 427 13.89 -6.17 -1.89
CA ALA A 427 12.70 -6.61 -1.19
C ALA A 427 11.45 -6.00 -1.83
N HIS A 428 10.34 -6.70 -1.74
CA HIS A 428 9.09 -6.30 -2.39
C HIS A 428 7.93 -6.35 -1.38
N VAL A 429 6.89 -5.58 -1.60
CA VAL A 429 5.74 -5.50 -0.68
C VAL A 429 5.06 -6.85 -0.43
N THR A 430 5.11 -7.76 -1.39
CA THR A 430 4.62 -9.14 -1.22
C THR A 430 5.36 -9.94 -0.15
N ASP A 431 6.56 -9.50 0.25
CA ASP A 431 7.40 -10.17 1.25
C ASP A 431 6.95 -9.88 2.70
N ILE A 432 6.14 -8.84 2.89
CA ILE A 432 5.69 -8.43 4.24
C ILE A 432 4.76 -9.48 4.86
N ALA A 433 3.75 -9.95 4.11
CA ALA A 433 2.81 -10.95 4.63
C ALA A 433 3.50 -12.26 5.08
N PRO A 434 4.36 -12.92 4.27
CA PRO A 434 5.09 -14.10 4.72
C PRO A 434 6.07 -13.81 5.88
N THR A 435 6.62 -12.59 5.98
CA THR A 435 7.48 -12.19 7.12
C THR A 435 6.69 -12.15 8.42
N LEU A 436 5.51 -11.51 8.43
CA LEU A 436 4.62 -11.48 9.60
C LEU A 436 4.20 -12.89 10.01
N LEU A 437 3.87 -13.75 9.06
CA LEU A 437 3.48 -15.14 9.33
C LEU A 437 4.64 -15.95 9.90
N GLU A 438 5.85 -15.83 9.38
CA GLU A 438 7.02 -16.52 9.91
C GLU A 438 7.34 -16.06 11.33
N LEU A 439 7.29 -14.76 11.63
CA LEU A 439 7.45 -14.20 12.97
C LEU A 439 6.38 -14.70 13.95
N ALA A 440 5.16 -14.93 13.47
CA ALA A 440 4.07 -15.51 14.24
C ALA A 440 4.13 -17.05 14.37
N GLY A 441 5.06 -17.72 13.67
CA GLY A 441 5.14 -19.18 13.61
C GLY A 441 4.04 -19.83 12.76
N ILE A 442 3.45 -19.09 11.82
CA ILE A 442 2.34 -19.52 10.97
C ILE A 442 2.85 -19.85 9.57
N LYS A 443 2.43 -20.98 9.02
CA LYS A 443 2.75 -21.33 7.63
C LYS A 443 1.73 -20.71 6.67
N PRO A 444 2.18 -20.06 5.58
CA PRO A 444 1.28 -19.61 4.52
C PRO A 444 0.47 -20.76 3.93
N PRO A 445 -0.77 -20.52 3.48
CA PRO A 445 -1.59 -21.54 2.84
C PRO A 445 -0.98 -21.95 1.48
N ALA A 446 -0.82 -23.26 1.28
CA ALA A 446 -0.27 -23.82 0.03
C ALA A 446 -1.37 -23.99 -1.03
N GLY A 447 -2.05 -22.91 -1.43
CA GLY A 447 -3.12 -22.92 -2.43
C GLY A 447 -4.48 -23.41 -1.93
N GLN A 448 -4.62 -23.72 -0.63
CA GLN A 448 -5.88 -24.14 -0.02
C GLN A 448 -6.08 -23.44 1.34
N TYR A 449 -7.28 -22.93 1.57
CA TYR A 449 -7.64 -22.30 2.84
C TYR A 449 -9.12 -22.54 3.16
N GLN A 450 -9.40 -23.08 4.35
CA GLN A 450 -10.76 -23.40 4.82
C GLN A 450 -11.61 -24.16 3.79
N GLY A 451 -10.99 -25.15 3.08
CA GLY A 451 -11.67 -26.01 2.11
C GLY A 451 -11.92 -25.41 0.74
N ARG A 452 -11.39 -24.22 0.45
CA ARG A 452 -11.45 -23.58 -0.88
C ARG A 452 -10.06 -23.39 -1.48
N GLU A 453 -9.98 -23.36 -2.80
CA GLU A 453 -8.77 -22.96 -3.51
C GLU A 453 -8.52 -21.47 -3.30
N VAL A 454 -7.25 -21.11 -3.10
CA VAL A 454 -6.80 -19.72 -2.95
C VAL A 454 -5.50 -19.51 -3.72
N GLU A 455 -5.28 -18.28 -4.16
CA GLU A 455 -4.01 -17.89 -4.78
C GLU A 455 -2.88 -17.99 -3.75
N PRO A 456 -1.77 -18.66 -4.06
CA PRO A 456 -0.64 -18.78 -3.15
C PRO A 456 0.11 -17.45 -3.01
N MET A 457 0.67 -17.21 -1.84
CA MET A 457 1.61 -16.10 -1.63
C MET A 457 2.86 -16.32 -2.50
N ILE A 458 3.36 -15.27 -3.12
CA ILE A 458 4.56 -15.28 -3.98
C ILE A 458 5.78 -14.68 -3.31
N GLY A 459 5.57 -13.88 -2.24
CA GLY A 459 6.62 -13.22 -1.48
C GLY A 459 7.52 -14.20 -0.74
N THR A 460 8.68 -13.70 -0.34
CA THR A 460 9.68 -14.41 0.45
C THR A 460 9.85 -13.69 1.79
N SER A 461 9.88 -14.43 2.90
CA SER A 461 10.08 -13.80 4.21
C SER A 461 11.41 -13.04 4.29
N LEU A 462 11.37 -11.85 4.86
CA LEU A 462 12.54 -11.00 5.14
C LEU A 462 13.31 -11.46 6.39
N LEU A 463 12.76 -12.36 7.21
CA LEU A 463 13.34 -12.75 8.49
C LEU A 463 14.78 -13.31 8.37
N PRO A 464 15.13 -14.15 7.39
CA PRO A 464 16.51 -14.62 7.25
C PRO A 464 17.52 -13.48 6.98
N VAL A 465 17.13 -12.47 6.20
CA VAL A 465 17.99 -11.31 5.93
C VAL A 465 18.08 -10.40 7.14
N LEU A 466 16.97 -10.15 7.83
CA LEU A 466 16.93 -9.39 9.09
C LEU A 466 17.86 -9.99 10.15
N GLN A 467 17.89 -11.31 10.26
CA GLN A 467 18.73 -12.03 11.24
C GLN A 467 20.17 -12.28 10.73
N GLY A 468 20.55 -11.76 9.55
CA GLY A 468 21.89 -11.97 8.96
C GLY A 468 22.17 -13.45 8.58
N LYS A 469 21.13 -14.28 8.45
CA LYS A 469 21.23 -15.68 8.02
C LYS A 469 21.24 -15.84 6.50
N ALA A 470 20.83 -14.80 5.77
CA ALA A 470 20.90 -14.71 4.32
C ALA A 470 21.36 -13.31 3.91
N GLU A 471 22.09 -13.21 2.81
CA GLU A 471 22.54 -11.93 2.24
C GLU A 471 21.48 -11.29 1.36
N GLN A 472 20.60 -12.10 0.76
CA GLN A 472 19.58 -11.67 -0.20
C GLN A 472 18.22 -12.30 0.13
N THR A 473 17.16 -11.52 -0.07
CA THR A 473 15.78 -11.98 0.07
C THR A 473 15.38 -12.87 -1.10
N HIS A 474 15.75 -12.47 -2.31
CA HIS A 474 15.45 -13.19 -3.55
C HIS A 474 16.74 -13.64 -4.23
N GLY A 475 16.73 -14.83 -4.85
CA GLY A 475 17.83 -15.28 -5.70
C GLY A 475 18.05 -14.30 -6.86
N SER A 476 19.32 -14.08 -7.22
CA SER A 476 19.69 -13.12 -8.27
C SER A 476 19.14 -13.47 -9.67
N ASP A 477 18.69 -14.70 -9.87
CA ASP A 477 18.07 -15.23 -11.10
C ASP A 477 16.53 -15.21 -11.06
N LYS A 478 15.93 -14.91 -9.90
CA LYS A 478 14.47 -14.89 -9.74
C LYS A 478 13.90 -13.53 -10.23
N PRO A 479 13.12 -13.48 -11.33
CA PRO A 479 12.50 -12.26 -11.76
C PRO A 479 11.31 -11.89 -10.87
N ILE A 480 11.14 -10.59 -10.59
CA ILE A 480 9.97 -10.00 -9.94
C ILE A 480 9.38 -8.99 -10.91
N GLY A 481 8.23 -9.30 -11.48
CA GLY A 481 7.54 -8.44 -12.44
C GLY A 481 6.59 -7.48 -11.75
N TYR A 482 6.29 -6.40 -12.45
CA TYR A 482 5.36 -5.36 -12.05
C TYR A 482 4.67 -4.74 -13.27
N GLU A 483 3.39 -4.45 -13.17
CA GLU A 483 2.66 -3.64 -14.14
C GLU A 483 1.53 -2.87 -13.47
N LEU A 484 1.34 -1.63 -13.88
CA LEU A 484 0.20 -0.78 -13.53
C LEU A 484 -0.09 0.20 -14.66
N SER A 485 -1.32 0.20 -15.17
CA SER A 485 -1.76 1.20 -16.16
C SER A 485 -0.86 1.29 -17.41
N GLY A 486 -0.24 0.18 -17.82
CA GLY A 486 0.70 0.13 -18.94
C GLY A 486 2.14 0.49 -18.62
N ASN A 487 2.41 1.03 -17.43
CA ASN A 487 3.76 1.22 -16.91
C ASN A 487 4.24 -0.08 -16.29
N ALA A 488 5.43 -0.54 -16.64
CA ALA A 488 5.88 -1.88 -16.31
C ALA A 488 7.34 -1.92 -15.89
N ALA A 489 7.68 -2.88 -15.02
CA ALA A 489 9.05 -3.16 -14.64
C ALA A 489 9.25 -4.67 -14.41
N LEU A 490 10.52 -5.08 -14.50
CA LEU A 490 10.98 -6.39 -14.05
C LEU A 490 12.31 -6.23 -13.33
N PHE A 491 12.38 -6.73 -12.11
CA PHE A 491 13.59 -6.77 -11.31
C PHE A 491 14.24 -8.14 -11.42
N LYS A 492 15.57 -8.19 -11.63
CA LYS A 492 16.35 -9.42 -11.65
C LYS A 492 17.76 -9.16 -11.13
N GLY A 493 18.05 -9.62 -9.92
CA GLY A 493 19.30 -9.31 -9.24
C GLY A 493 19.49 -7.80 -9.05
N ALA A 494 20.57 -7.25 -9.61
CA ALA A 494 20.88 -5.82 -9.56
C ALA A 494 20.20 -5.00 -10.68
N PHE A 495 19.55 -5.67 -11.64
CA PHE A 495 19.04 -5.03 -12.85
C PHE A 495 17.53 -4.84 -12.80
N LYS A 496 17.11 -3.77 -13.45
CA LYS A 496 15.70 -3.43 -13.67
C LYS A 496 15.46 -3.13 -15.13
N LEU A 497 14.50 -3.86 -15.71
CA LEU A 497 13.88 -3.53 -16.98
C LEU A 497 12.67 -2.65 -16.70
N VAL A 498 12.52 -1.51 -17.36
CA VAL A 498 11.43 -0.57 -17.11
C VAL A 498 10.85 0.00 -18.40
N LYS A 499 9.54 0.23 -18.41
CA LYS A 499 8.81 0.92 -19.46
C LYS A 499 7.80 1.86 -18.84
N ASN A 500 7.89 3.16 -19.15
CA ASN A 500 6.92 4.17 -18.79
C ASN A 500 6.25 4.74 -20.03
N LEU A 501 4.93 4.90 -19.97
CA LEU A 501 4.14 5.48 -21.06
C LEU A 501 4.27 7.01 -21.09
N PRO A 502 4.02 7.66 -22.25
CA PRO A 502 3.90 9.10 -22.32
C PRO A 502 2.82 9.63 -21.35
N PRO A 503 2.96 10.89 -20.82
CA PRO A 503 3.95 11.90 -21.24
C PRO A 503 5.30 11.84 -20.53
N ILE A 504 5.47 11.01 -19.50
CA ILE A 504 6.70 10.95 -18.70
C ILE A 504 7.74 10.03 -19.34
N GLY A 505 7.34 8.87 -19.83
CA GLY A 505 8.19 7.97 -20.60
C GLY A 505 7.95 8.07 -22.11
N ASP A 506 8.71 7.30 -22.87
CA ASP A 506 8.63 7.19 -24.34
C ASP A 506 7.86 5.94 -24.82
N GLY A 507 7.41 5.10 -23.87
CA GLY A 507 6.72 3.84 -24.16
C GLY A 507 7.65 2.70 -24.58
N GLN A 508 8.97 2.87 -24.52
CA GLN A 508 9.95 1.85 -24.83
C GLN A 508 10.50 1.19 -23.56
N TRP A 509 11.14 0.04 -23.74
CA TRP A 509 11.85 -0.65 -22.68
C TRP A 509 13.28 -0.10 -22.54
N HIS A 510 13.70 0.09 -21.28
CA HIS A 510 15.04 0.52 -20.89
C HIS A 510 15.60 -0.42 -19.82
N LEU A 511 16.91 -0.57 -19.75
CA LEU A 511 17.61 -1.45 -18.82
C LEU A 511 18.57 -0.67 -17.93
N PHE A 512 18.43 -0.79 -16.61
CA PHE A 512 19.28 -0.10 -15.63
C PHE A 512 19.87 -1.08 -14.61
N ASN A 513 21.04 -0.74 -14.09
CA ASN A 513 21.59 -1.38 -12.90
C ASN A 513 21.26 -0.55 -11.67
N ILE A 514 20.11 -0.81 -11.05
CA ILE A 514 19.60 0.00 -9.92
C ILE A 514 20.39 -0.14 -8.62
N SER A 515 21.34 -1.07 -8.53
CA SER A 515 22.26 -1.15 -7.39
C SER A 515 23.39 -0.12 -7.48
N GLN A 516 23.73 0.32 -8.68
CA GLN A 516 24.77 1.32 -8.96
C GLN A 516 24.17 2.65 -9.41
N ASP A 517 23.12 2.59 -10.21
CA ASP A 517 22.39 3.74 -10.75
C ASP A 517 20.90 3.71 -10.33
N PRO A 518 20.57 3.96 -9.06
CA PRO A 518 19.18 4.03 -8.61
C PRO A 518 18.42 5.23 -9.18
N GLY A 519 19.10 6.18 -9.81
CA GLY A 519 18.50 7.29 -10.55
C GLY A 519 17.99 6.92 -11.94
N GLU A 520 18.33 5.73 -12.46
CA GLU A 520 17.94 5.27 -13.81
C GLU A 520 18.41 6.25 -14.89
N THR A 521 19.71 6.63 -14.86
CA THR A 521 20.30 7.64 -15.74
C THR A 521 21.17 7.04 -16.86
N ASP A 522 21.69 5.81 -16.70
CA ASP A 522 22.55 5.12 -17.66
C ASP A 522 21.84 3.88 -18.23
N ASP A 523 21.24 4.02 -19.41
CA ASP A 523 20.52 2.93 -20.09
C ASP A 523 21.49 1.93 -20.72
N LEU A 524 21.50 0.72 -20.19
CA LEU A 524 22.40 -0.36 -20.56
C LEU A 524 21.89 -1.25 -21.72
N GLN A 525 20.74 -0.94 -22.33
CA GLN A 525 20.14 -1.80 -23.38
C GLN A 525 21.08 -2.10 -24.56
N GLN A 526 21.91 -1.11 -24.96
CA GLN A 526 22.89 -1.28 -26.05
C GLN A 526 24.18 -1.94 -25.59
N GLN A 527 24.53 -1.78 -24.31
CA GLN A 527 25.75 -2.34 -23.73
C GLN A 527 25.57 -3.81 -23.32
N MET A 528 24.34 -4.20 -22.96
CA MET A 528 23.98 -5.54 -22.47
C MET A 528 22.78 -6.13 -23.24
N PRO A 529 22.86 -6.27 -24.57
CA PRO A 529 21.71 -6.64 -25.40
C PRO A 529 21.16 -8.06 -25.11
N GLU A 530 22.01 -8.98 -24.65
CA GLU A 530 21.60 -10.35 -24.30
C GLU A 530 20.76 -10.34 -23.02
N LEU A 531 21.20 -9.64 -21.97
CA LEU A 531 20.45 -9.48 -20.72
C LEU A 531 19.13 -8.72 -20.97
N PHE A 532 19.18 -7.66 -21.79
CA PHE A 532 18.00 -6.90 -22.16
C PHE A 532 16.92 -7.79 -22.81
N ALA A 533 17.32 -8.63 -23.78
CA ALA A 533 16.42 -9.56 -24.44
C ALA A 533 15.90 -10.67 -23.48
N GLU A 534 16.76 -11.17 -22.60
CA GLU A 534 16.39 -12.14 -21.56
C GLU A 534 15.31 -11.57 -20.62
N MET A 535 15.55 -10.36 -20.07
CA MET A 535 14.60 -9.74 -19.14
C MET A 535 13.28 -9.35 -19.82
N GLN A 536 13.28 -9.00 -21.12
CA GLN A 536 12.04 -8.83 -21.88
C GLN A 536 11.25 -10.14 -22.00
N ALA A 537 11.93 -11.27 -22.21
CA ALA A 537 11.30 -12.59 -22.25
C ALA A 537 10.74 -12.98 -20.87
N ASP A 538 11.47 -12.70 -19.79
CA ASP A 538 11.02 -12.91 -18.42
C ASP A 538 9.77 -12.06 -18.10
N TYR A 539 9.74 -10.79 -18.54
CA TYR A 539 8.54 -9.95 -18.41
C TYR A 539 7.34 -10.49 -19.19
N ALA A 540 7.54 -10.96 -20.42
CA ALA A 540 6.47 -11.56 -21.21
C ALA A 540 5.89 -12.83 -20.53
N ALA A 541 6.76 -13.62 -19.90
CA ALA A 541 6.35 -14.78 -19.09
C ALA A 541 5.55 -14.34 -17.85
N TYR A 542 6.04 -13.34 -17.10
CA TYR A 542 5.34 -12.74 -15.98
C TYR A 542 3.95 -12.22 -16.37
N ALA A 543 3.86 -11.42 -17.44
CA ALA A 543 2.62 -10.83 -17.91
C ALA A 543 1.58 -11.91 -18.29
N THR A 544 2.04 -12.99 -18.95
CA THR A 544 1.20 -14.13 -19.32
C THR A 544 0.70 -14.87 -18.06
N ALA A 545 1.60 -15.19 -17.13
CA ALA A 545 1.28 -15.93 -15.92
C ALA A 545 0.30 -15.17 -15.00
N ASN A 546 0.42 -13.84 -14.94
CA ASN A 546 -0.40 -12.98 -14.10
C ASN A 546 -1.61 -12.36 -14.84
N ARG A 547 -1.86 -12.71 -16.10
CA ARG A 547 -3.03 -12.24 -16.88
C ARG A 547 -3.03 -10.73 -17.11
N VAL A 548 -1.85 -10.12 -17.26
CA VAL A 548 -1.71 -8.68 -17.55
C VAL A 548 -2.34 -8.38 -18.91
N LEU A 549 -3.29 -7.46 -18.94
CA LEU A 549 -3.96 -7.04 -20.17
C LEU A 549 -3.28 -5.79 -20.76
N PRO A 550 -3.10 -5.72 -22.08
CA PRO A 550 -2.57 -4.52 -22.72
C PRO A 550 -3.54 -3.35 -22.57
N MET A 551 -3.01 -2.17 -22.25
CA MET A 551 -3.84 -0.96 -22.17
C MET A 551 -4.41 -0.59 -23.54
N PRO A 552 -5.64 -0.04 -23.58
CA PRO A 552 -6.23 0.50 -24.81
C PRO A 552 -5.35 1.60 -25.42
N GLU A 553 -5.40 1.73 -26.74
CA GLU A 553 -4.70 2.80 -27.44
C GLU A 553 -5.15 4.18 -26.93
N GLY A 554 -4.20 5.06 -26.66
CA GLY A 554 -4.46 6.41 -26.11
C GLY A 554 -4.92 6.42 -24.66
N TYR A 555 -4.74 5.34 -23.91
CA TYR A 555 -5.06 5.30 -22.49
C TYR A 555 -4.19 6.30 -21.71
N GLU A 556 -4.85 7.10 -20.86
CA GLU A 556 -4.23 8.03 -19.94
C GLU A 556 -4.94 7.95 -18.58
N PRO A 557 -4.23 7.65 -17.47
CA PRO A 557 -4.84 7.39 -16.15
C PRO A 557 -5.76 8.51 -15.66
N LEU A 558 -5.33 9.78 -15.76
CA LEU A 558 -6.14 10.92 -15.27
C LEU A 558 -7.40 11.16 -16.10
N GLN A 559 -7.36 10.94 -17.41
CA GLN A 559 -8.56 10.99 -18.25
C GLN A 559 -9.49 9.81 -17.92
N GLN A 560 -8.94 8.63 -17.65
CA GLN A 560 -9.73 7.46 -17.29
C GLN A 560 -10.48 7.66 -15.97
N VAL A 561 -9.87 8.33 -14.96
CA VAL A 561 -10.58 8.73 -13.73
C VAL A 561 -11.84 9.52 -14.04
N GLN A 562 -11.77 10.50 -14.98
CA GLN A 562 -12.92 11.31 -15.35
C GLN A 562 -13.99 10.50 -16.10
N ILE A 563 -13.57 9.63 -17.02
CA ILE A 563 -14.46 8.73 -17.75
C ILE A 563 -15.21 7.83 -16.77
N ASN A 564 -14.51 7.20 -15.85
CA ASN A 564 -15.10 6.32 -14.85
C ASN A 564 -16.04 7.06 -13.90
N ALA A 565 -15.66 8.25 -13.44
CA ALA A 565 -16.49 9.09 -12.60
C ALA A 565 -17.78 9.53 -13.32
N LEU A 566 -17.70 9.86 -14.62
CA LEU A 566 -18.86 10.18 -15.44
C LEU A 566 -19.77 8.96 -15.64
N VAL A 567 -19.18 7.84 -16.10
CA VAL A 567 -19.94 6.65 -16.52
C VAL A 567 -20.51 5.90 -15.31
N LYS A 568 -19.73 5.76 -14.24
CA LYS A 568 -20.12 4.98 -13.04
C LYS A 568 -20.78 5.84 -11.96
N GLY A 569 -20.41 7.11 -11.86
CA GLY A 569 -20.92 8.03 -10.84
C GLY A 569 -22.15 8.83 -11.28
N ILE A 570 -22.06 9.58 -12.36
CA ILE A 570 -23.06 10.57 -12.76
C ILE A 570 -24.18 9.98 -13.62
N LEU A 571 -23.82 9.27 -14.71
CA LEU A 571 -24.83 8.80 -15.66
C LEU A 571 -25.88 7.89 -15.01
N PRO A 572 -25.58 6.94 -14.13
CA PRO A 572 -26.58 6.14 -13.46
C PRO A 572 -27.55 6.97 -12.59
N ARG A 573 -27.04 8.03 -11.94
CA ARG A 573 -27.86 8.91 -11.07
C ARG A 573 -28.76 9.83 -11.87
N LEU A 574 -28.34 10.24 -13.07
CA LEU A 574 -29.15 11.05 -13.98
C LEU A 574 -30.15 10.21 -14.80
N ALA A 575 -29.91 8.91 -14.97
CA ALA A 575 -30.76 8.05 -15.79
C ALA A 575 -32.22 8.02 -15.31
N LEU A 576 -32.45 7.90 -14.01
CA LEU A 576 -33.80 7.88 -13.44
C LEU A 576 -34.52 9.22 -13.58
N PRO A 577 -33.97 10.38 -13.18
CA PRO A 577 -34.59 11.70 -13.41
C PRO A 577 -34.84 11.99 -14.89
N LEU A 578 -33.89 11.67 -15.78
CA LEU A 578 -34.06 11.84 -17.22
C LEU A 578 -35.19 10.98 -17.77
N LEU A 579 -35.31 9.74 -17.32
CA LEU A 579 -36.41 8.85 -17.69
C LEU A 579 -37.77 9.46 -17.29
N PHE A 580 -37.89 9.99 -16.06
CA PHE A 580 -39.13 10.67 -15.62
C PHE A 580 -39.44 11.91 -16.44
N VAL A 581 -38.45 12.71 -16.80
CA VAL A 581 -38.61 13.88 -17.67
C VAL A 581 -39.08 13.45 -19.06
N LEU A 582 -38.46 12.40 -19.64
CA LEU A 582 -38.86 11.89 -20.96
C LEU A 582 -40.27 11.30 -20.95
N LEU A 583 -40.63 10.56 -19.91
CA LEU A 583 -41.99 10.03 -19.72
C LEU A 583 -43.01 11.15 -19.53
N GLY A 584 -42.66 12.22 -18.80
CA GLY A 584 -43.48 13.41 -18.63
C GLY A 584 -43.72 14.14 -19.97
N ILE A 585 -42.66 14.31 -20.75
CA ILE A 585 -42.76 14.92 -22.11
C ILE A 585 -43.62 14.03 -23.03
N ALA A 586 -43.39 12.71 -23.04
CA ALA A 586 -44.18 11.77 -23.84
C ALA A 586 -45.67 11.79 -23.42
N GLY A 587 -45.95 11.86 -22.12
CA GLY A 587 -47.31 12.02 -21.58
C GLY A 587 -47.98 13.30 -22.03
N LEU A 588 -47.24 14.44 -21.98
CA LEU A 588 -47.77 15.74 -22.46
C LEU A 588 -48.02 15.72 -23.96
N VAL A 589 -47.15 15.13 -24.77
CA VAL A 589 -47.33 14.98 -26.22
C VAL A 589 -48.55 14.09 -26.50
N TYR A 590 -48.70 13.00 -25.79
CA TYR A 590 -49.86 12.11 -25.92
C TYR A 590 -51.17 12.81 -25.57
N LEU A 591 -51.22 13.57 -24.49
CA LEU A 591 -52.42 14.33 -24.05
C LEU A 591 -52.76 15.43 -25.05
N ARG A 592 -51.76 16.15 -25.61
CA ARG A 592 -51.96 17.14 -26.69
C ARG A 592 -52.56 16.49 -27.95
N ARG A 593 -51.99 15.35 -28.42
CA ARG A 593 -52.50 14.61 -29.58
C ARG A 593 -53.96 14.12 -29.34
N ARG A 594 -54.24 13.67 -28.14
CA ARG A 594 -55.60 13.23 -27.77
C ARG A 594 -56.64 14.37 -27.73
N LYS A 595 -56.22 15.58 -27.28
CA LYS A 595 -57.07 16.79 -27.32
C LYS A 595 -57.32 17.26 -28.76
N THR A 596 -56.30 17.22 -29.62
CA THR A 596 -56.46 17.59 -31.06
C THR A 596 -57.32 16.55 -31.83
N ALA A 597 -57.21 15.28 -31.51
CA ALA A 597 -58.05 14.23 -32.10
C ALA A 597 -59.52 14.39 -31.66
N LYS A 598 -59.78 14.71 -30.35
CA LYS A 598 -61.14 15.00 -29.87
C LYS A 598 -61.74 16.26 -30.52
N ALA A 599 -60.98 17.32 -30.70
CA ALA A 599 -61.44 18.53 -31.35
C ALA A 599 -61.79 18.32 -32.85
N ARG A 600 -61.11 17.42 -33.56
CA ARG A 600 -61.45 17.05 -34.95
C ARG A 600 -62.75 16.20 -35.03
N ASN A 601 -63.06 15.38 -34.07
CA ASN A 601 -64.29 14.56 -34.05
C ASN A 601 -65.55 15.32 -33.57
N THR A 602 -65.45 16.59 -33.14
CA THR A 602 -66.57 17.43 -32.72
C THR A 602 -67.00 18.42 -33.82
N ILE A 603 -66.33 18.44 -34.99
CA ILE A 603 -66.59 19.33 -36.14
C ILE A 603 -67.30 18.55 -37.29
N HIS A 604 -67.61 17.29 -37.10
CA HIS A 604 -68.49 16.50 -37.97
C HIS A 604 -69.77 16.13 -37.18
#